data_4c98d448c987ea5fc1803b47e344a6ab
#
_entry.id   4c98d448c987ea5fc1803b47e344a6ab
#
_cell.length_a   1.000
_cell.length_b   1.000
_cell.length_c   1.000
_cell.angle_alpha   90.00
_cell.angle_beta   90.00
_cell.angle_gamma   90.00
#
_symmetry.space_group_name_H-M   'P 1'
#
loop_
_entity.id
_entity.type
_entity.pdbx_description
1 polymer ?
#
loop_
_entity_poly.entity_id
_entity_poly.type
_entity_poly.pdbx_seq_one_letter_code
_entity_poly.pdbx_strand_id
1 'polypeptide(L)'
;MNNKKTLLVVLGRGGHTEQLLKLIDLLGKGYNYEYVIASEDLVSEKRIKLKGRVFKIINPRRMDDKNIVKVILKFIPSTIQLISVILRSKAKFVVMCGPALCLHISVLSKLTGKKVIFLESWSRVYTKSWAGNAVDKLNLADLFFVQWKEEMKNYPKAIYAGRLG
;
A
#
# COMPACT_ATOMS: atom_id res chain seq x y z
N MET A 1 10.32 -14.14 24.58
CA MET A 1 10.52 -13.81 23.16
C MET A 1 9.54 -12.73 22.76
N ASN A 2 10.01 -11.54 22.43
CA ASN A 2 9.12 -10.41 22.09
C ASN A 2 8.51 -10.68 20.72
N ASN A 3 7.25 -11.10 20.67
CA ASN A 3 6.56 -11.52 19.44
C ASN A 3 6.10 -10.26 18.67
N LYS A 4 7.06 -9.57 18.02
CA LYS A 4 6.78 -8.35 17.22
C LYS A 4 5.78 -8.69 16.13
N LYS A 5 4.76 -7.85 15.98
CA LYS A 5 3.81 -7.95 14.86
C LYS A 5 4.55 -7.68 13.53
N THR A 6 4.14 -8.40 12.50
CA THR A 6 4.67 -8.22 11.14
C THR A 6 3.72 -7.35 10.33
N LEU A 7 4.27 -6.37 9.62
CA LEU A 7 3.56 -5.47 8.70
C LEU A 7 3.98 -5.80 7.26
N LEU A 8 3.02 -5.98 6.36
CA LEU A 8 3.25 -6.05 4.92
C LEU A 8 3.09 -4.64 4.34
N VAL A 9 4.19 -4.05 3.89
CA VAL A 9 4.25 -2.67 3.38
C VAL A 9 4.22 -2.71 1.85
N VAL A 10 3.20 -2.11 1.25
CA VAL A 10 3.04 -2.08 -0.20
C VAL A 10 3.63 -0.79 -0.74
N LEU A 11 4.86 -0.84 -1.23
CA LEU A 11 5.54 0.31 -1.79
C LEU A 11 5.02 0.57 -3.21
N GLY A 12 4.53 1.79 -3.43
CA GLY A 12 4.19 2.30 -4.73
C GLY A 12 5.42 2.85 -5.45
N ARG A 13 5.24 3.82 -6.33
CA ARG A 13 6.33 4.56 -6.97
C ARG A 13 6.38 6.01 -6.49
N GLY A 14 7.57 6.60 -6.52
CA GLY A 14 7.77 8.03 -6.25
C GLY A 14 7.33 8.44 -4.85
N GLY A 15 6.49 9.47 -4.75
CA GLY A 15 6.05 10.06 -3.49
C GLY A 15 5.30 9.10 -2.56
N HIS A 16 4.60 8.10 -3.08
CA HIS A 16 3.91 7.09 -2.26
C HIS A 16 4.89 6.20 -1.50
N THR A 17 5.99 5.79 -2.16
CA THR A 17 7.09 5.08 -1.49
C THR A 17 7.71 5.93 -0.40
N GLU A 18 7.97 7.21 -0.69
CA GLU A 18 8.55 8.15 0.28
C GLU A 18 7.73 8.22 1.55
N GLN A 19 6.43 8.43 1.42
CA GLN A 19 5.51 8.52 2.56
C GLN A 19 5.54 7.27 3.41
N LEU A 20 5.47 6.09 2.78
CA LEU A 20 5.49 4.83 3.50
C LEU A 20 6.85 4.57 4.18
N LEU A 21 7.96 4.89 3.52
CA LEU A 21 9.28 4.74 4.13
C LEU A 21 9.46 5.69 5.31
N LYS A 22 8.96 6.94 5.24
CA LYS A 22 8.94 7.84 6.39
C LYS A 22 8.10 7.28 7.54
N LEU A 23 6.91 6.74 7.25
CA LEU A 23 6.09 6.08 8.28
C LEU A 23 6.83 4.91 8.93
N ILE A 24 7.49 4.07 8.13
CA ILE A 24 8.26 2.91 8.62
C ILE A 24 9.45 3.38 9.47
N ASP A 25 10.14 4.44 9.07
CA ASP A 25 11.25 5.01 9.84
C ASP A 25 10.76 5.52 11.22
N LEU A 26 9.56 6.13 11.29
CA LEU A 26 8.93 6.57 12.55
C LEU A 26 8.50 5.39 13.44
N LEU A 27 7.97 4.32 12.86
CA LEU A 27 7.61 3.10 13.59
C LEU A 27 8.83 2.33 14.09
N GLY A 28 9.97 2.51 13.45
CA GLY A 28 11.27 1.99 13.84
C GLY A 28 11.31 0.47 13.95
N LYS A 29 12.09 -0.03 14.89
CA LYS A 29 12.32 -1.47 15.12
C LYS A 29 11.21 -2.14 15.98
N GLY A 30 10.09 -1.47 16.20
CA GLY A 30 8.96 -2.01 16.98
C GLY A 30 8.22 -3.16 16.28
N TYR A 31 8.36 -3.28 14.98
CA TYR A 31 7.70 -4.25 14.13
C TYR A 31 8.68 -5.05 13.28
N ASN A 32 8.24 -6.19 12.78
CA ASN A 32 8.88 -6.87 11.65
C ASN A 32 8.25 -6.37 10.35
N TYR A 33 9.04 -6.29 9.29
CA TYR A 33 8.58 -5.76 8.01
C TYR A 33 8.72 -6.79 6.90
N GLU A 34 7.71 -6.82 6.04
CA GLU A 34 7.73 -7.46 4.74
C GLU A 34 7.32 -6.40 3.71
N TYR A 35 7.91 -6.41 2.52
CA TYR A 35 7.69 -5.38 1.51
C TYR A 35 7.17 -6.00 0.21
N VAL A 36 6.22 -5.33 -0.42
CA VAL A 36 5.78 -5.62 -1.79
C VAL A 36 6.24 -4.47 -2.67
N ILE A 37 7.01 -4.79 -3.71
CA ILE A 37 7.51 -3.81 -4.69
C ILE A 37 7.24 -4.30 -6.11
N ALA A 38 7.13 -3.38 -7.06
CA ALA A 38 7.13 -3.76 -8.47
C ALA A 38 8.51 -4.29 -8.87
N SER A 39 8.57 -5.34 -9.69
CA SER A 39 9.82 -6.00 -10.09
C SER A 39 10.82 -5.07 -10.78
N GLU A 40 10.29 -4.03 -11.45
CA GLU A 40 11.08 -3.01 -12.12
C GLU A 40 11.48 -1.81 -11.24
N ASP A 41 11.04 -1.78 -9.97
CA ASP A 41 11.30 -0.66 -9.05
C ASP A 41 12.53 -0.89 -8.17
N LEU A 42 13.70 -0.84 -8.79
CA LEU A 42 14.97 -0.99 -8.10
C LEU A 42 15.32 0.20 -7.18
N VAL A 43 14.71 1.35 -7.43
CA VAL A 43 14.95 2.57 -6.63
C VAL A 43 14.31 2.45 -5.26
N SER A 44 13.04 2.04 -5.20
CA SER A 44 12.34 1.84 -3.92
C SER A 44 13.01 0.78 -3.05
N GLU A 45 13.51 -0.31 -3.66
CA GLU A 45 14.20 -1.37 -2.93
C GLU A 45 15.45 -0.85 -2.22
N LYS A 46 16.28 -0.05 -2.91
CA LYS A 46 17.51 0.52 -2.35
C LYS A 46 17.28 1.49 -1.20
N ARG A 47 16.08 2.06 -1.09
CA ARG A 47 15.70 3.04 -0.08
C ARG A 47 15.19 2.41 1.22
N ILE A 48 14.96 1.10 1.24
CA ILE A 48 14.52 0.37 2.44
C ILE A 48 15.65 0.34 3.46
N LYS A 49 15.51 1.07 4.57
CA LYS A 49 16.48 1.10 5.67
C LYS A 49 16.25 -0.03 6.69
N LEU A 50 15.00 -0.29 7.05
CA LEU A 50 14.65 -1.36 7.97
C LEU A 50 14.47 -2.66 7.20
N LYS A 51 15.43 -3.56 7.34
CA LYS A 51 15.49 -4.83 6.60
C LYS A 51 14.24 -5.69 6.86
N GLY A 52 13.77 -6.36 5.81
CA GLY A 52 12.65 -7.27 5.84
C GLY A 52 12.61 -8.10 4.55
N ARG A 53 11.70 -9.06 4.51
CA ARG A 53 11.50 -9.86 3.30
C ARG A 53 10.88 -9.00 2.20
N VAL A 54 11.44 -9.06 1.00
CA VAL A 54 10.96 -8.31 -0.17
C VAL A 54 10.30 -9.28 -1.15
N PHE A 55 9.06 -9.00 -1.51
CA PHE A 55 8.32 -9.69 -2.56
C PHE A 55 8.27 -8.80 -3.80
N LYS A 56 8.74 -9.31 -4.92
CA LYS A 56 8.69 -8.63 -6.22
C LYS A 56 7.48 -9.13 -7.01
N ILE A 57 6.70 -8.21 -7.55
CA ILE A 57 5.50 -8.51 -8.33
C ILE A 57 5.52 -7.75 -9.66
N ILE A 58 4.85 -8.31 -10.66
CA ILE A 58 4.61 -7.61 -11.92
C ILE A 58 3.60 -6.49 -11.66
N ASN A 59 3.95 -5.25 -12.03
CA ASN A 59 2.97 -4.17 -12.01
C ASN A 59 2.01 -4.32 -13.19
N PRO A 60 0.71 -4.55 -12.96
CA PRO A 60 -0.24 -4.79 -14.04
C PRO A 60 -0.42 -3.57 -14.94
N ARG A 61 -0.23 -2.36 -14.41
CA ARG A 61 -0.38 -1.11 -15.17
C ARG A 61 0.77 -0.16 -14.90
N ARG A 62 1.48 0.20 -15.96
CA ARG A 62 2.44 1.31 -15.97
C ARG A 62 1.74 2.59 -16.43
N MET A 63 2.27 3.75 -16.05
CA MET A 63 1.67 5.04 -16.44
C MET A 63 1.71 5.26 -17.97
N ASP A 64 2.65 4.64 -18.66
CA ASP A 64 2.87 4.68 -20.10
C ASP A 64 2.16 3.58 -20.89
N ASP A 65 1.48 2.64 -20.21
CA ASP A 65 0.73 1.56 -20.87
C ASP A 65 -0.56 2.12 -21.51
N LYS A 66 -0.52 2.38 -22.80
CA LYS A 66 -1.68 2.81 -23.61
C LYS A 66 -2.52 1.63 -24.12
N ASN A 67 -1.96 0.44 -24.17
CA ASN A 67 -2.64 -0.73 -24.72
C ASN A 67 -3.37 -1.50 -23.60
N ILE A 68 -4.70 -1.36 -23.58
CA ILE A 68 -5.56 -2.01 -22.58
C ILE A 68 -5.45 -3.53 -22.58
N VAL A 69 -5.25 -4.15 -23.74
CA VAL A 69 -5.10 -5.60 -23.87
C VAL A 69 -3.84 -6.07 -23.12
N LYS A 70 -2.72 -5.37 -23.30
CA LYS A 70 -1.48 -5.66 -22.55
C LYS A 70 -1.68 -5.50 -21.03
N VAL A 71 -2.46 -4.51 -20.61
CA VAL A 71 -2.78 -4.30 -19.18
C VAL A 71 -3.59 -5.50 -18.64
N ILE A 72 -4.62 -5.93 -19.37
CA ILE A 72 -5.45 -7.09 -18.98
C ILE A 72 -4.60 -8.37 -18.92
N LEU A 73 -3.74 -8.61 -19.91
CA LEU A 73 -2.87 -9.79 -19.92
C LEU A 73 -1.86 -9.80 -18.75
N LYS A 74 -1.38 -8.63 -18.31
CA LYS A 74 -0.50 -8.51 -17.12
C LYS A 74 -1.28 -8.64 -15.82
N PHE A 75 -2.58 -8.39 -15.83
CA PHE A 75 -3.39 -8.39 -14.61
C PHE A 75 -3.50 -9.79 -14.00
N ILE A 76 -3.69 -10.83 -14.85
CA ILE A 76 -3.80 -12.22 -14.40
C ILE A 76 -2.54 -12.68 -13.66
N PRO A 77 -1.32 -12.65 -14.26
CA PRO A 77 -0.11 -13.07 -13.56
C PRO A 77 0.19 -12.21 -12.33
N SER A 78 -0.09 -10.91 -12.37
CA SER A 78 0.04 -10.03 -11.22
C SER A 78 -0.88 -10.46 -10.06
N THR A 79 -2.13 -10.83 -10.36
CA THR A 79 -3.09 -11.32 -9.36
C THR A 79 -2.59 -12.61 -8.71
N ILE A 80 -2.12 -13.57 -9.50
CA ILE A 80 -1.57 -14.84 -9.00
C ILE A 80 -0.37 -14.58 -8.07
N GLN A 81 0.53 -13.69 -8.48
CA GLN A 81 1.67 -13.30 -7.66
C GLN A 81 1.23 -12.64 -6.35
N LEU A 82 0.24 -11.73 -6.39
CA LEU A 82 -0.29 -11.07 -5.19
C LEU A 82 -0.95 -12.07 -4.24
N ILE A 83 -1.73 -13.01 -4.74
CA ILE A 83 -2.31 -14.09 -3.92
C ILE A 83 -1.18 -14.88 -3.24
N SER A 84 -0.16 -15.28 -4.00
CA SER A 84 1.00 -15.98 -3.46
C SER A 84 1.71 -15.16 -2.36
N VAL A 85 1.90 -13.85 -2.57
CA VAL A 85 2.49 -12.95 -1.57
C VAL A 85 1.64 -12.93 -0.31
N ILE A 86 0.34 -12.70 -0.44
CA ILE A 86 -0.59 -12.59 0.69
C ILE A 86 -0.63 -13.88 1.51
N LEU A 87 -0.64 -15.05 0.85
CA LEU A 87 -0.64 -16.35 1.52
C LEU A 87 0.71 -16.68 2.20
N ARG A 88 1.82 -16.28 1.58
CA ARG A 88 3.19 -16.52 2.10
C ARG A 88 3.64 -15.49 3.13
N SER A 89 2.98 -14.35 3.19
CA SER A 89 3.25 -13.29 4.16
C SER A 89 2.76 -13.67 5.55
N LYS A 90 3.64 -13.52 6.55
CA LYS A 90 3.29 -13.70 7.98
C LYS A 90 2.56 -12.49 8.55
N ALA A 91 2.45 -11.40 7.80
CA ALA A 91 1.78 -10.19 8.25
C ALA A 91 0.27 -10.38 8.38
N LYS A 92 -0.28 -9.89 9.48
CA LYS A 92 -1.73 -9.74 9.68
C LYS A 92 -2.22 -8.37 9.24
N PHE A 93 -1.33 -7.38 9.12
CA PHE A 93 -1.62 -6.00 8.74
C PHE A 93 -0.92 -5.67 7.43
N VAL A 94 -1.67 -5.07 6.51
CA VAL A 94 -1.17 -4.59 5.21
C VAL A 94 -1.25 -3.08 5.22
N VAL A 95 -0.10 -2.42 5.06
CA VAL A 95 0.02 -0.95 5.07
C VAL A 95 0.31 -0.47 3.68
N MET A 96 -0.46 0.48 3.18
CA MET A 96 -0.35 0.96 1.82
C MET A 96 -0.69 2.43 1.66
N CYS A 97 -0.15 3.05 0.61
CA CYS A 97 -0.43 4.43 0.22
C CYS A 97 -0.50 4.51 -1.31
N GLY A 98 -1.59 5.02 -1.86
CA GLY A 98 -1.62 5.56 -3.21
C GLY A 98 -2.10 4.66 -4.35
N PRO A 99 -1.26 4.03 -5.20
CA PRO A 99 -1.65 3.71 -6.57
C PRO A 99 -2.73 2.61 -6.70
N ALA A 100 -3.23 2.41 -7.93
CA ALA A 100 -4.28 1.42 -8.25
C ALA A 100 -3.99 0.00 -7.74
N LEU A 101 -2.71 -0.38 -7.62
CA LEU A 101 -2.27 -1.63 -7.02
C LEU A 101 -2.79 -1.82 -5.59
N CYS A 102 -2.93 -0.72 -4.83
CA CYS A 102 -3.44 -0.76 -3.46
C CYS A 102 -4.88 -1.26 -3.40
N LEU A 103 -5.73 -0.88 -4.36
CA LEU A 103 -7.11 -1.40 -4.42
C LEU A 103 -7.12 -2.92 -4.59
N HIS A 104 -6.32 -3.42 -5.52
CA HIS A 104 -6.22 -4.86 -5.80
C HIS A 104 -5.74 -5.66 -4.56
N ILE A 105 -4.67 -5.16 -3.93
CA ILE A 105 -4.15 -5.78 -2.69
C ILE A 105 -5.16 -5.67 -1.55
N SER A 106 -5.89 -4.56 -1.43
CA SER A 106 -6.93 -4.40 -0.39
C SER A 106 -8.01 -5.47 -0.49
N VAL A 107 -8.54 -5.70 -1.70
CA VAL A 107 -9.55 -6.75 -1.95
C VAL A 107 -9.01 -8.11 -1.53
N LEU A 108 -7.83 -8.50 -2.02
CA LEU A 108 -7.23 -9.81 -1.70
C LEU A 108 -6.91 -9.94 -0.21
N SER A 109 -6.49 -8.87 0.44
CA SER A 109 -6.21 -8.85 1.89
C SER A 109 -7.47 -9.08 2.71
N LYS A 110 -8.58 -8.43 2.34
CA LYS A 110 -9.88 -8.65 2.99
C LYS A 110 -10.37 -10.08 2.82
N LEU A 111 -10.28 -10.64 1.61
CA LEU A 111 -10.68 -12.02 1.35
C LEU A 111 -9.88 -13.05 2.16
N THR A 112 -8.65 -12.72 2.56
CA THR A 112 -7.79 -13.60 3.35
C THR A 112 -7.75 -13.23 4.85
N GLY A 113 -8.65 -12.34 5.31
CA GLY A 113 -8.78 -11.95 6.72
C GLY A 113 -7.65 -11.05 7.24
N LYS A 114 -6.80 -10.50 6.37
CA LYS A 114 -5.79 -9.52 6.77
C LYS A 114 -6.41 -8.14 6.96
N LYS A 115 -5.88 -7.37 7.90
CA LYS A 115 -6.30 -6.00 8.21
C LYS A 115 -5.60 -5.00 7.30
N VAL A 116 -6.37 -4.14 6.67
CA VAL A 116 -5.89 -3.12 5.72
C VAL A 116 -5.77 -1.77 6.41
N ILE A 117 -4.59 -1.18 6.36
CA ILE A 117 -4.29 0.18 6.82
C ILE A 117 -3.95 1.00 5.57
N PHE A 118 -4.84 1.92 5.22
CA PHE A 118 -4.66 2.79 4.06
C PHE A 118 -4.27 4.19 4.52
N LEU A 119 -3.25 4.75 3.89
CA LEU A 119 -2.80 6.11 4.07
C LEU A 119 -3.08 6.91 2.79
N GLU A 120 -3.89 7.96 2.87
CA GLU A 120 -4.10 8.87 1.75
C GLU A 120 -2.84 9.68 1.47
N SER A 121 -2.65 10.08 0.23
CA SER A 121 -1.44 10.79 -0.19
C SER A 121 -1.37 12.20 0.39
N TRP A 122 -0.19 12.60 0.88
CA TRP A 122 0.06 13.98 1.34
C TRP A 122 -0.14 15.04 0.27
N SER A 123 -0.10 14.67 -1.03
CA SER A 123 -0.39 15.60 -2.13
C SER A 123 -1.89 15.89 -2.30
N ARG A 124 -2.75 15.22 -1.54
CA ARG A 124 -4.19 15.42 -1.56
C ARG A 124 -4.59 16.24 -0.35
N VAL A 125 -4.93 17.50 -0.56
CA VAL A 125 -5.36 18.41 0.50
C VAL A 125 -6.88 18.58 0.50
N TYR A 126 -7.45 18.76 -0.70
CA TYR A 126 -8.87 19.04 -0.88
C TYR A 126 -9.59 18.03 -1.78
N THR A 127 -8.85 17.10 -2.39
CA THR A 127 -9.38 16.15 -3.38
C THR A 127 -9.06 14.72 -3.02
N LYS A 128 -10.00 13.81 -3.28
CA LYS A 128 -9.77 12.37 -3.14
C LYS A 128 -8.79 11.84 -4.19
N SER A 129 -7.90 10.93 -3.81
CA SER A 129 -7.23 10.10 -4.79
C SER A 129 -8.21 9.06 -5.37
N TRP A 130 -7.94 8.59 -6.60
CA TRP A 130 -8.78 7.55 -7.19
C TRP A 130 -8.78 6.27 -6.33
N ALA A 131 -7.62 5.84 -5.88
CA ALA A 131 -7.48 4.63 -5.06
C ALA A 131 -8.10 4.81 -3.67
N GLY A 132 -7.86 5.97 -3.01
CA GLY A 132 -8.46 6.28 -1.71
C GLY A 132 -9.99 6.31 -1.78
N ASN A 133 -10.56 6.94 -2.81
CA ASN A 133 -12.00 6.97 -3.01
C ASN A 133 -12.59 5.56 -3.22
N ALA A 134 -11.91 4.70 -3.98
CA ALA A 134 -12.35 3.32 -4.20
C ALA A 134 -12.25 2.47 -2.92
N VAL A 135 -11.13 2.59 -2.18
CA VAL A 135 -10.92 1.87 -0.91
C VAL A 135 -11.94 2.28 0.14
N ASP A 136 -12.26 3.59 0.25
CA ASP A 136 -13.26 4.13 1.16
C ASP A 136 -14.66 3.64 0.79
N LYS A 137 -15.10 3.85 -0.46
CA LYS A 137 -16.44 3.46 -0.94
C LYS A 137 -16.73 1.97 -0.79
N LEU A 138 -15.71 1.12 -1.03
CA LEU A 138 -15.83 -0.33 -0.92
C LEU A 138 -15.56 -0.84 0.50
N ASN A 139 -15.36 0.05 1.46
CA ASN A 139 -15.06 -0.27 2.88
C ASN A 139 -13.93 -1.30 3.03
N LEU A 140 -12.87 -1.15 2.26
CA LEU A 140 -11.75 -2.09 2.21
C LEU A 140 -10.70 -1.83 3.30
N ALA A 141 -10.56 -0.60 3.79
CA ALA A 141 -9.65 -0.26 4.87
C ALA A 141 -10.27 -0.52 6.24
N ASP A 142 -9.54 -1.19 7.12
CA ASP A 142 -9.89 -1.28 8.55
C ASP A 142 -9.48 0.00 9.30
N LEU A 143 -8.39 0.63 8.85
CA LEU A 143 -7.97 1.96 9.29
C LEU A 143 -7.64 2.79 8.04
N PHE A 144 -8.26 3.94 7.95
CA PHE A 144 -8.04 4.89 6.86
C PHE A 144 -7.48 6.19 7.44
N PHE A 145 -6.24 6.52 7.10
CA PHE A 145 -5.57 7.73 7.58
C PHE A 145 -5.52 8.79 6.48
N VAL A 146 -5.79 10.03 6.88
CA VAL A 146 -5.58 11.22 6.06
C VAL A 146 -4.46 12.07 6.66
N GLN A 147 -3.77 12.83 5.82
CA GLN A 147 -2.63 13.65 6.24
C GLN A 147 -2.98 15.15 6.39
N TRP A 148 -4.20 15.51 6.02
CA TRP A 148 -4.74 16.87 6.16
C TRP A 148 -6.10 16.83 6.84
N LYS A 149 -6.34 17.75 7.76
CA LYS A 149 -7.65 17.86 8.45
C LYS A 149 -8.78 18.12 7.48
N GLU A 150 -8.49 18.86 6.41
CA GLU A 150 -9.43 19.22 5.35
C GLU A 150 -9.99 18.00 4.63
N GLU A 151 -9.20 16.94 4.53
CA GLU A 151 -9.64 15.68 3.89
C GLU A 151 -10.69 14.92 4.70
N MET A 152 -10.82 15.17 6.00
CA MET A 152 -11.88 14.54 6.82
C MET A 152 -13.28 14.90 6.32
N LYS A 153 -13.45 16.02 5.60
CA LYS A 153 -14.71 16.36 4.91
C LYS A 153 -15.01 15.39 3.77
N ASN A 154 -13.97 14.92 3.11
CA ASN A 154 -14.06 13.97 1.99
C ASN A 154 -14.20 12.52 2.47
N TYR A 155 -13.56 12.19 3.60
CA TYR A 155 -13.51 10.85 4.19
C TYR A 155 -13.99 10.91 5.65
N PRO A 156 -15.31 10.90 5.91
CA PRO A 156 -15.85 11.11 7.26
C PRO A 156 -15.42 10.07 8.31
N LYS A 157 -15.03 8.88 7.87
CA LYS A 157 -14.55 7.80 8.74
C LYS A 157 -13.02 7.76 8.88
N ALA A 158 -12.31 8.67 8.20
CA ALA A 158 -10.86 8.69 8.25
C ALA A 158 -10.32 9.27 9.56
N ILE A 159 -9.10 8.89 9.87
CA ILE A 159 -8.37 9.33 11.06
C ILE A 159 -7.30 10.33 10.61
N TYR A 160 -7.29 11.51 11.20
CA TYR A 160 -6.19 12.44 11.08
C TYR A 160 -5.24 12.26 12.25
N ALA A 161 -4.00 11.87 11.99
CA ALA A 161 -2.96 11.67 12.99
C ALA A 161 -1.71 12.55 12.75
N GLY A 162 -1.85 13.61 11.98
CA GLY A 162 -0.74 14.47 11.55
C GLY A 162 -0.21 14.12 10.15
N ARG A 163 0.90 14.78 9.78
CA ARG A 163 1.53 14.66 8.46
C ARG A 163 2.87 13.96 8.55
N LEU A 164 3.24 13.27 7.49
CA LEU A 164 4.56 12.63 7.34
C LEU A 164 5.60 13.54 6.66
N GLY A 165 5.22 14.70 6.18
CA GLY A 165 6.13 15.61 5.52
C GLY A 165 5.69 17.05 5.56
#